data_89043e8356e542a85af816fae2dd3359
#
_entry.id   89043e8356e542a85af816fae2dd3359
#
_cell.length_a   1.000
_cell.length_b   1.000
_cell.length_c   1.000
_cell.angle_alpha   90.00
_cell.angle_beta   90.00
_cell.angle_gamma   90.00
#
_symmetry.space_group_name_H-M   'P 1'
#
loop_
_entity.id
_entity.type
_entity.pdbx_description
1 polymer ?
#
loop_
_entity_poly.entity_id
_entity_poly.type
_entity_poly.pdbx_seq_one_letter_code
_entity_poly.pdbx_strand_id
1 'polypeptide(L)'
;AGALLGLDDEKGKVFDIAIQTGAIFAVILVYWQKISRTVLDLPTDISARRFAANVLIAFLPAVVLGLLFGKQIKLYLFTPEVVASAFILGGLIILWVERKLKADTPQDLLRGRSTEADATLALAEQPVWRIQSVDEMTPLDALKVGLVQCLAMIPGTSRSGATIIGGMVLGLSRKAATDFSFYLAIPT
;
A
#
# COMPACT_ATOMS: atom_id res chain seq x y z
N ALA A 1 -15.28 8.89 -14.70
CA ALA A 1 -16.42 7.95 -14.67
C ALA A 1 -17.69 8.67 -14.18
N GLY A 2 -17.64 9.45 -13.08
CA GLY A 2 -18.80 10.15 -12.53
C GLY A 2 -19.49 11.08 -13.52
N ALA A 3 -18.72 11.90 -14.24
CA ALA A 3 -19.25 12.81 -15.27
C ALA A 3 -19.95 12.09 -16.42
N LEU A 4 -19.50 10.90 -16.79
CA LEU A 4 -20.14 10.07 -17.83
C LEU A 4 -21.44 9.40 -17.36
N LEU A 5 -21.61 9.25 -16.05
CA LEU A 5 -22.77 8.62 -15.44
C LEU A 5 -23.77 9.64 -14.87
N GLY A 6 -23.50 10.95 -15.03
CA GLY A 6 -24.35 12.01 -14.49
C GLY A 6 -24.36 12.08 -12.96
N LEU A 7 -23.31 11.56 -12.31
CA LEU A 7 -23.17 11.52 -10.84
C LEU A 7 -22.33 12.71 -10.30
N ASP A 8 -22.25 13.81 -11.03
CA ASP A 8 -21.53 15.02 -10.59
C ASP A 8 -22.29 15.84 -9.53
N ASP A 9 -23.50 15.43 -9.18
CA ASP A 9 -24.33 16.04 -8.15
C ASP A 9 -23.88 15.67 -6.73
N GLU A 10 -24.41 16.34 -5.72
CA GLU A 10 -24.18 16.04 -4.29
C GLU A 10 -24.40 14.56 -3.95
N LYS A 11 -25.33 13.90 -4.64
CA LYS A 11 -25.62 12.46 -4.48
C LYS A 11 -24.43 11.58 -4.88
N GLY A 12 -23.70 11.94 -5.95
CA GLY A 12 -22.50 11.24 -6.37
C GLY A 12 -21.37 11.33 -5.33
N LYS A 13 -21.19 12.51 -4.72
CA LYS A 13 -20.21 12.70 -3.65
C LYS A 13 -20.53 11.87 -2.41
N VAL A 14 -21.81 11.82 -2.02
CA VAL A 14 -22.27 10.98 -0.90
C VAL A 14 -22.03 9.50 -1.19
N PHE A 15 -22.28 9.07 -2.43
CA PHE A 15 -22.04 7.68 -2.85
C PHE A 15 -20.55 7.32 -2.79
N ASP A 16 -19.67 8.18 -3.28
CA ASP A 16 -18.21 7.98 -3.21
C ASP A 16 -17.72 7.88 -1.75
N ILE A 17 -18.23 8.76 -0.88
CA ILE A 17 -17.91 8.73 0.56
C ILE A 17 -18.42 7.42 1.19
N ALA A 18 -19.61 6.97 0.84
CA ALA A 18 -20.20 5.74 1.36
C ALA A 18 -19.38 4.51 0.96
N ILE A 19 -18.94 4.42 -0.32
CA ILE A 19 -18.07 3.34 -0.81
C ILE A 19 -16.74 3.36 -0.08
N GLN A 20 -16.11 4.53 0.06
CA GLN A 20 -14.83 4.68 0.74
C GLN A 20 -14.93 4.30 2.21
N THR A 21 -16.00 4.74 2.88
CA THR A 21 -16.28 4.36 4.28
C THR A 21 -16.48 2.85 4.41
N GLY A 22 -17.25 2.23 3.51
CA GLY A 22 -17.44 0.79 3.48
C GLY A 22 -16.13 0.01 3.30
N ALA A 23 -15.25 0.50 2.42
CA ALA A 23 -13.92 -0.10 2.22
C ALA A 23 -13.05 -0.03 3.49
N ILE A 24 -13.06 1.11 4.20
CA ILE A 24 -12.33 1.26 5.47
C ILE A 24 -12.90 0.31 6.53
N PHE A 25 -14.22 0.20 6.67
CA PHE A 25 -14.85 -0.76 7.56
C PHE A 25 -14.46 -2.20 7.25
N ALA A 26 -14.43 -2.58 5.97
CA ALA A 26 -14.01 -3.90 5.55
C ALA A 26 -12.55 -4.20 5.97
N VAL A 27 -11.64 -3.24 5.81
CA VAL A 27 -10.25 -3.37 6.27
C VAL A 27 -10.19 -3.53 7.79
N ILE A 28 -10.93 -2.71 8.54
CA ILE A 28 -10.98 -2.81 10.00
C ILE A 28 -11.49 -4.19 10.43
N LEU A 29 -12.53 -4.73 9.80
CA LEU A 29 -13.07 -6.04 10.12
C LEU A 29 -12.08 -7.17 9.83
N VAL A 30 -11.43 -7.15 8.67
CA VAL A 30 -10.43 -8.16 8.28
C VAL A 30 -9.23 -8.15 9.23
N TYR A 31 -8.75 -6.98 9.59
CA TYR A 31 -7.57 -6.82 10.45
C TYR A 31 -7.93 -6.58 11.93
N TRP A 32 -9.19 -6.80 12.32
CA TRP A 32 -9.69 -6.53 13.67
C TRP A 32 -8.84 -7.15 14.77
N GLN A 33 -8.43 -8.41 14.60
CA GLN A 33 -7.62 -9.12 15.60
C GLN A 33 -6.25 -8.46 15.81
N LYS A 34 -5.59 -8.03 14.73
CA LYS A 34 -4.29 -7.36 14.84
C LYS A 34 -4.46 -5.96 15.43
N ILE A 35 -5.46 -5.21 14.96
CA ILE A 35 -5.73 -3.84 15.43
C ILE A 35 -6.09 -3.85 16.92
N SER A 36 -7.03 -4.70 17.32
CA SER A 36 -7.48 -4.79 18.73
C SER A 36 -6.34 -5.22 19.66
N ARG A 37 -5.56 -6.24 19.28
CA ARG A 37 -4.37 -6.64 20.03
C ARG A 37 -3.36 -5.51 20.14
N THR A 38 -3.02 -4.86 19.02
CA THR A 38 -2.09 -3.73 19.04
C THR A 38 -2.55 -2.64 19.99
N VAL A 39 -3.84 -2.28 19.96
CA VAL A 39 -4.40 -1.23 20.86
C VAL A 39 -4.37 -1.65 22.32
N LEU A 40 -4.73 -2.90 22.64
CA LEU A 40 -4.74 -3.43 24.00
C LEU A 40 -3.32 -3.59 24.56
N ASP A 41 -2.38 -4.00 23.72
CA ASP A 41 -0.99 -4.27 24.11
C ASP A 41 -0.09 -3.00 24.04
N LEU A 42 -0.61 -1.86 23.56
CA LEU A 42 0.11 -0.59 23.50
C LEU A 42 0.78 -0.19 24.84
N PRO A 43 0.16 -0.36 26.04
CA PRO A 43 0.81 -0.01 27.29
C PRO A 43 1.92 -1.00 27.72
N THR A 44 1.86 -2.24 27.27
CA THR A 44 2.69 -3.33 27.81
C THR A 44 3.72 -3.87 26.82
N ASP A 45 3.42 -3.87 25.51
CA ASP A 45 4.28 -4.47 24.49
C ASP A 45 4.99 -3.43 23.62
N ILE A 46 6.32 -3.57 23.55
CA ILE A 46 7.20 -2.73 22.75
C ILE A 46 6.93 -2.94 21.23
N SER A 47 6.57 -4.16 20.81
CA SER A 47 6.26 -4.48 19.41
C SER A 47 4.99 -3.75 18.97
N ALA A 48 3.95 -3.72 19.80
CA ALA A 48 2.72 -2.99 19.53
C ALA A 48 2.97 -1.48 19.39
N ARG A 49 3.79 -0.89 20.27
CA ARG A 49 4.20 0.52 20.17
C ARG A 49 4.98 0.81 18.91
N ARG A 50 5.92 -0.06 18.54
CA ARG A 50 6.72 0.06 17.32
C ARG A 50 5.85 0.02 16.08
N PHE A 51 4.92 -0.93 16.01
CA PHE A 51 4.00 -1.04 14.90
C PHE A 51 3.12 0.22 14.76
N ALA A 52 2.49 0.66 15.85
CA ALA A 52 1.67 1.88 15.86
C ALA A 52 2.49 3.12 15.47
N ALA A 53 3.70 3.27 16.00
CA ALA A 53 4.62 4.34 15.65
C ALA A 53 4.99 4.29 14.15
N ASN A 54 5.27 3.11 13.59
CA ASN A 54 5.58 2.96 12.18
C ASN A 54 4.42 3.39 11.27
N VAL A 55 3.18 3.06 11.63
CA VAL A 55 1.99 3.52 10.89
C VAL A 55 1.87 5.05 10.95
N LEU A 56 2.06 5.66 12.12
CA LEU A 56 2.02 7.11 12.28
C LEU A 56 3.17 7.80 11.52
N ILE A 57 4.39 7.27 11.60
CA ILE A 57 5.55 7.80 10.86
C ILE A 57 5.33 7.74 9.35
N ALA A 58 4.77 6.65 8.83
CA ALA A 58 4.45 6.53 7.42
C ALA A 58 3.31 7.48 6.98
N PHE A 59 2.41 7.84 7.89
CA PHE A 59 1.33 8.78 7.61
C PHE A 59 1.81 10.24 7.58
N LEU A 60 2.83 10.61 8.37
CA LEU A 60 3.31 11.98 8.52
C LEU A 60 3.65 12.69 7.19
N PRO A 61 4.42 12.10 6.25
CA PRO A 61 4.76 12.79 5.00
C PRO A 61 3.52 13.22 4.20
N ALA A 62 2.50 12.36 4.13
CA ALA A 62 1.26 12.67 3.42
C ALA A 62 0.48 13.79 4.11
N VAL A 63 0.43 13.82 5.45
CA VAL A 63 -0.20 14.91 6.20
C VAL A 63 0.53 16.24 5.95
N VAL A 64 1.86 16.25 6.07
CA VAL A 64 2.66 17.47 5.87
C VAL A 64 2.46 18.00 4.46
N LEU A 65 2.58 17.16 3.43
CA LEU A 65 2.38 17.59 2.05
C LEU A 65 0.93 18.00 1.79
N GLY A 66 -0.05 17.30 2.33
CA GLY A 66 -1.46 17.64 2.20
C GLY A 66 -1.82 18.99 2.81
N LEU A 67 -1.28 19.30 4.00
CA LEU A 67 -1.50 20.57 4.67
C LEU A 67 -0.78 21.73 3.96
N LEU A 68 0.46 21.53 3.53
CA LEU A 68 1.25 22.59 2.90
C LEU A 68 0.84 22.84 1.44
N PHE A 69 0.59 21.80 0.68
CA PHE A 69 0.40 21.86 -0.77
C PHE A 69 -0.98 21.40 -1.25
N GLY A 70 -1.90 21.04 -0.36
CA GLY A 70 -3.20 20.46 -0.73
C GLY A 70 -4.02 21.36 -1.68
N LYS A 71 -3.94 22.69 -1.52
CA LYS A 71 -4.60 23.66 -2.42
C LYS A 71 -3.97 23.64 -3.82
N GLN A 72 -2.63 23.64 -3.89
CA GLN A 72 -1.89 23.61 -5.14
C GLN A 72 -2.09 22.27 -5.86
N ILE A 73 -2.06 21.16 -5.11
CA ILE A 73 -2.31 19.83 -5.65
C ILE A 73 -3.69 19.78 -6.32
N LYS A 74 -4.73 20.28 -5.64
CA LYS A 74 -6.09 20.34 -6.20
C LYS A 74 -6.17 21.24 -7.45
N LEU A 75 -5.48 22.38 -7.44
CA LEU A 75 -5.55 23.34 -8.54
C LEU A 75 -4.85 22.85 -9.80
N TYR A 76 -3.66 22.24 -9.67
CA TYR A 76 -2.81 21.90 -10.80
C TYR A 76 -2.88 20.43 -11.23
N LEU A 77 -3.17 19.51 -10.30
CA LEU A 77 -3.14 18.08 -10.59
C LEU A 77 -4.52 17.46 -10.84
N PHE A 78 -5.61 18.12 -10.46
CA PHE A 78 -6.97 17.59 -10.67
C PHE A 78 -7.51 17.91 -12.06
N THR A 79 -6.69 17.73 -13.10
CA THR A 79 -7.12 17.85 -14.50
C THR A 79 -7.28 16.47 -15.14
N PRO A 80 -8.19 16.28 -16.10
CA PRO A 80 -8.40 14.99 -16.76
C PRO A 80 -7.12 14.41 -17.38
N GLU A 81 -6.25 15.28 -17.90
CA GLU A 81 -4.99 14.90 -18.54
C GLU A 81 -4.00 14.31 -17.52
N VAL A 82 -3.89 14.93 -16.34
CA VAL A 82 -3.04 14.44 -15.25
C VAL A 82 -3.55 13.11 -14.74
N VAL A 83 -4.87 13.00 -14.55
CA VAL A 83 -5.49 11.74 -14.10
C VAL A 83 -5.22 10.62 -15.09
N ALA A 84 -5.45 10.85 -16.40
CA ALA A 84 -5.22 9.86 -17.44
C ALA A 84 -3.75 9.45 -17.51
N SER A 85 -2.84 10.43 -17.47
CA SER A 85 -1.39 10.20 -17.48
C SER A 85 -0.95 9.38 -16.27
N ALA A 86 -1.45 9.71 -15.07
CA ALA A 86 -1.14 9.00 -13.84
C ALA A 86 -1.62 7.54 -13.87
N PHE A 87 -2.81 7.28 -14.43
CA PHE A 87 -3.30 5.91 -14.62
C PHE A 87 -2.40 5.10 -15.55
N ILE A 88 -2.01 5.68 -16.71
CA ILE A 88 -1.18 4.99 -17.68
C ILE A 88 0.20 4.72 -17.10
N LEU A 89 0.87 5.75 -16.56
CA LEU A 89 2.20 5.62 -15.97
C LEU A 89 2.20 4.68 -14.77
N GLY A 90 1.21 4.81 -13.89
CA GLY A 90 1.05 3.90 -12.74
C GLY A 90 0.87 2.45 -13.17
N GLY A 91 0.03 2.20 -14.17
CA GLY A 91 -0.16 0.86 -14.74
C GLY A 91 1.13 0.30 -15.35
N LEU A 92 1.88 1.09 -16.10
CA LEU A 92 3.16 0.68 -16.69
C LEU A 92 4.22 0.37 -15.62
N ILE A 93 4.30 1.18 -14.57
CA ILE A 93 5.22 0.96 -13.44
C ILE A 93 4.85 -0.34 -12.73
N ILE A 94 3.57 -0.57 -12.44
CA ILE A 94 3.10 -1.81 -11.80
C ILE A 94 3.48 -3.02 -12.66
N LEU A 95 3.19 -2.99 -13.95
CA LEU A 95 3.53 -4.09 -14.87
C LEU A 95 5.05 -4.34 -14.95
N TRP A 96 5.85 -3.27 -14.97
CA TRP A 96 7.30 -3.38 -15.03
C TRP A 96 7.87 -4.00 -13.74
N VAL A 97 7.42 -3.52 -12.57
CA VAL A 97 7.86 -4.06 -11.28
C VAL A 97 7.38 -5.51 -11.11
N GLU A 98 6.13 -5.79 -11.45
CA GLU A 98 5.58 -7.15 -11.41
C GLU A 98 6.38 -8.12 -12.29
N ARG A 99 6.76 -7.71 -13.50
CA ARG A 99 7.60 -8.54 -14.38
C ARG A 99 8.97 -8.82 -13.78
N LYS A 100 9.61 -7.81 -13.16
CA LYS A 100 10.89 -8.00 -12.48
C LYS A 100 10.77 -8.93 -11.27
N LEU A 101 9.72 -8.76 -10.46
CA LEU A 101 9.53 -9.53 -9.24
C LEU A 101 8.91 -10.92 -9.49
N LYS A 102 8.21 -11.13 -10.62
CA LYS A 102 7.71 -12.47 -11.01
C LYS A 102 8.81 -13.44 -11.36
N ALA A 103 9.93 -12.96 -11.89
CA ALA A 103 11.09 -13.81 -12.13
C ALA A 103 11.61 -14.51 -10.87
N ASP A 104 11.21 -14.02 -9.69
CA ASP A 104 11.67 -14.47 -8.38
C ASP A 104 10.55 -15.16 -7.56
N THR A 105 9.41 -15.55 -8.17
CA THR A 105 8.30 -16.17 -7.41
C THR A 105 8.39 -17.69 -7.41
N PRO A 106 8.35 -18.35 -6.23
CA PRO A 106 8.53 -19.81 -6.10
C PRO A 106 7.55 -20.66 -6.90
N GLN A 107 6.34 -20.15 -7.19
CA GLN A 107 5.31 -20.90 -7.92
C GLN A 107 5.68 -21.17 -9.39
N ASP A 108 6.43 -20.27 -10.03
CA ASP A 108 6.89 -20.49 -11.40
C ASP A 108 8.10 -21.45 -11.44
N LEU A 109 8.90 -21.49 -10.37
CA LEU A 109 9.99 -22.44 -10.17
C LEU A 109 9.47 -23.87 -9.90
N LEU A 110 8.32 -23.98 -9.23
CA LEU A 110 7.70 -25.29 -8.92
C LEU A 110 6.93 -25.89 -10.10
N ARG A 111 6.51 -25.08 -11.06
CA ARG A 111 5.65 -25.51 -12.19
C ARG A 111 6.31 -26.45 -13.21
N GLY A 112 7.63 -26.63 -13.12
CA GLY A 112 8.40 -27.54 -13.99
C GLY A 112 9.21 -28.61 -13.27
N ARG A 113 9.11 -28.71 -11.94
CA ARG A 113 9.97 -29.56 -11.12
C ARG A 113 9.14 -30.64 -10.44
N SER A 114 9.51 -31.90 -10.66
CA SER A 114 8.75 -33.08 -10.24
C SER A 114 9.36 -33.86 -9.06
N THR A 115 10.41 -33.34 -8.40
CA THR A 115 11.07 -34.01 -7.27
C THR A 115 11.13 -33.14 -6.02
N GLU A 116 11.05 -33.79 -4.83
CA GLU A 116 11.17 -33.10 -3.52
C GLU A 116 12.49 -32.34 -3.35
N ALA A 117 13.57 -32.87 -3.93
CA ALA A 117 14.88 -32.21 -3.93
C ALA A 117 14.87 -30.89 -4.70
N ASP A 118 14.17 -30.85 -5.84
CA ASP A 118 14.00 -29.65 -6.66
C ASP A 118 13.12 -28.59 -5.96
N ALA A 119 12.12 -29.04 -5.18
CA ALA A 119 11.29 -28.16 -4.36
C ALA A 119 12.09 -27.53 -3.22
N THR A 120 12.99 -28.28 -2.59
CA THR A 120 13.84 -27.78 -1.50
C THR A 120 14.87 -26.78 -2.02
N LEU A 121 15.45 -27.00 -3.21
CA LEU A 121 16.34 -26.06 -3.88
C LEU A 121 15.60 -24.77 -4.29
N ALA A 122 14.37 -24.90 -4.82
CA ALA A 122 13.55 -23.75 -5.18
C ALA A 122 13.14 -22.90 -3.96
N LEU A 123 12.98 -23.52 -2.80
CA LEU A 123 12.75 -22.82 -1.54
C LEU A 123 14.00 -22.07 -1.04
N ALA A 124 15.20 -22.61 -1.33
CA ALA A 124 16.46 -21.95 -1.00
C ALA A 124 16.82 -20.79 -1.95
N GLU A 125 16.28 -20.79 -3.17
CA GLU A 125 16.45 -19.73 -4.18
C GLU A 125 15.43 -18.60 -4.07
N GLN A 126 14.55 -18.61 -3.04
CA GLN A 126 13.58 -17.50 -2.86
C GLN A 126 14.31 -16.18 -2.68
N PRO A 127 13.81 -15.08 -3.31
CA PRO A 127 14.32 -13.76 -3.00
C PRO A 127 14.16 -13.53 -1.49
N VAL A 128 15.29 -13.38 -0.81
CA VAL A 128 15.30 -13.09 0.62
C VAL A 128 14.80 -11.68 0.80
N TRP A 129 13.49 -11.53 0.91
CA TRP A 129 12.90 -10.25 1.29
C TRP A 129 13.48 -9.82 2.63
N ARG A 130 13.99 -8.60 2.70
CA ARG A 130 14.60 -8.06 3.92
C ARG A 130 13.60 -7.99 5.07
N ILE A 131 12.31 -7.79 4.76
CA ILE A 131 11.22 -7.63 5.71
C ILE A 131 10.09 -8.59 5.32
N GLN A 132 9.88 -9.62 6.12
CA GLN A 132 8.84 -10.64 5.90
C GLN A 132 7.51 -10.26 6.55
N SER A 133 7.55 -9.51 7.66
CA SER A 133 6.39 -9.11 8.45
C SER A 133 6.42 -7.60 8.75
N VAL A 134 5.24 -7.02 8.92
CA VAL A 134 5.09 -5.62 9.34
C VAL A 134 5.74 -5.34 10.71
N ASP A 135 5.86 -6.35 11.55
CA ASP A 135 6.46 -6.24 12.88
C ASP A 135 8.00 -6.10 12.84
N GLU A 136 8.63 -6.51 11.72
CA GLU A 136 10.08 -6.38 11.46
C GLU A 136 10.48 -5.00 10.92
N MET A 137 9.50 -4.19 10.53
CA MET A 137 9.75 -2.87 9.93
C MET A 137 10.42 -1.93 10.93
N THR A 138 11.46 -1.26 10.45
CA THR A 138 12.07 -0.15 11.18
C THR A 138 11.30 1.17 10.92
N PRO A 139 11.42 2.18 11.79
CA PRO A 139 10.84 3.50 11.55
C PRO A 139 11.29 4.15 10.22
N LEU A 140 12.53 3.86 9.79
CA LEU A 140 13.05 4.35 8.52
C LEU A 140 12.37 3.68 7.33
N ASP A 141 12.05 2.39 7.43
CA ASP A 141 11.30 1.67 6.40
C ASP A 141 9.88 2.23 6.28
N ALA A 142 9.23 2.45 7.42
CA ALA A 142 7.91 3.06 7.48
C ALA A 142 7.90 4.46 6.86
N LEU A 143 8.90 5.29 7.17
CA LEU A 143 9.06 6.61 6.56
C LEU A 143 9.23 6.54 5.04
N LYS A 144 10.07 5.62 4.55
CA LYS A 144 10.27 5.41 3.10
C LYS A 144 8.98 5.03 2.39
N VAL A 145 8.20 4.09 2.97
CA VAL A 145 6.89 3.71 2.42
C VAL A 145 5.93 4.90 2.47
N GLY A 146 5.95 5.69 3.54
CA GLY A 146 5.17 6.92 3.67
C GLY A 146 5.52 7.97 2.61
N LEU A 147 6.81 8.13 2.27
CA LEU A 147 7.24 9.01 1.17
C LEU A 147 6.73 8.50 -0.18
N VAL A 148 6.78 7.20 -0.42
CA VAL A 148 6.19 6.61 -1.65
C VAL A 148 4.68 6.81 -1.69
N GLN A 149 3.99 6.73 -0.54
CA GLN A 149 2.56 7.02 -0.45
C GLN A 149 2.22 8.43 -0.94
N CYS A 150 3.11 9.41 -0.79
CA CYS A 150 2.85 10.77 -1.27
C CYS A 150 2.61 10.85 -2.78
N LEU A 151 3.11 9.88 -3.57
CA LEU A 151 2.77 9.76 -4.99
C LEU A 151 1.27 9.56 -5.22
N ALA A 152 0.59 8.97 -4.27
CA ALA A 152 -0.86 8.75 -4.32
C ALA A 152 -1.69 10.04 -4.13
N MET A 153 -1.04 11.16 -3.79
CA MET A 153 -1.69 12.48 -3.80
C MET A 153 -1.92 13.00 -5.23
N ILE A 154 -1.25 12.43 -6.22
CA ILE A 154 -1.51 12.69 -7.63
C ILE A 154 -2.79 11.94 -8.02
N PRO A 155 -3.85 12.65 -8.47
CA PRO A 155 -5.10 12.02 -8.85
C PRO A 155 -4.90 11.00 -9.98
N GLY A 156 -5.54 9.85 -9.87
CA GLY A 156 -5.31 8.74 -10.80
C GLY A 156 -4.23 7.75 -10.35
N THR A 157 -3.38 8.10 -9.40
CA THR A 157 -2.44 7.14 -8.82
C THR A 157 -3.16 6.28 -7.78
N SER A 158 -3.10 4.96 -7.96
CA SER A 158 -3.63 4.03 -6.96
C SER A 158 -2.78 4.10 -5.68
N ARG A 159 -3.38 4.49 -4.55
CA ARG A 159 -2.68 4.55 -3.26
C ARG A 159 -2.13 3.19 -2.85
N SER A 160 -2.97 2.15 -2.85
CA SER A 160 -2.53 0.80 -2.53
C SER A 160 -1.49 0.30 -3.53
N GLY A 161 -1.67 0.58 -4.83
CA GLY A 161 -0.67 0.27 -5.85
C GLY A 161 0.68 0.91 -5.53
N ALA A 162 0.73 2.20 -5.23
CA ALA A 162 1.95 2.91 -4.90
C ALA A 162 2.63 2.34 -3.64
N THR A 163 1.88 2.15 -2.55
CA THR A 163 2.43 1.67 -1.28
C THR A 163 2.86 0.20 -1.33
N ILE A 164 2.10 -0.68 -1.99
CA ILE A 164 2.46 -2.09 -2.13
C ILE A 164 3.69 -2.24 -3.03
N ILE A 165 3.63 -1.69 -4.24
CA ILE A 165 4.75 -1.80 -5.21
C ILE A 165 5.99 -1.09 -4.67
N GLY A 166 5.83 0.10 -4.11
CA GLY A 166 6.94 0.83 -3.49
C GLY A 166 7.53 0.10 -2.29
N GLY A 167 6.70 -0.49 -1.43
CA GLY A 167 7.14 -1.34 -0.32
C GLY A 167 7.96 -2.53 -0.79
N MET A 168 7.51 -3.21 -1.85
CA MET A 168 8.23 -4.34 -2.44
C MET A 168 9.60 -3.91 -3.02
N VAL A 169 9.66 -2.78 -3.72
CA VAL A 169 10.93 -2.20 -4.22
C VAL A 169 11.88 -1.84 -3.07
N LEU A 170 11.34 -1.46 -1.92
CA LEU A 170 12.12 -1.17 -0.70
C LEU A 170 12.54 -2.42 0.09
N GLY A 171 12.18 -3.61 -0.39
CA GLY A 171 12.59 -4.90 0.20
C GLY A 171 11.58 -5.52 1.17
N LEU A 172 10.33 -5.06 1.18
CA LEU A 172 9.25 -5.73 1.88
C LEU A 172 8.73 -6.91 1.06
N SER A 173 8.40 -8.02 1.70
CA SER A 173 7.66 -9.10 1.05
C SER A 173 6.31 -8.57 0.56
N ARG A 174 5.73 -9.22 -0.47
CA ARG A 174 4.40 -8.85 -0.98
C ARG A 174 3.36 -8.82 0.15
N LYS A 175 3.41 -9.80 1.05
CA LYS A 175 2.51 -9.87 2.20
C LYS A 175 2.71 -8.68 3.13
N ALA A 176 3.94 -8.41 3.57
CA ALA A 176 4.23 -7.29 4.46
C ALA A 176 3.85 -5.94 3.84
N ALA A 177 4.15 -5.73 2.55
CA ALA A 177 3.79 -4.51 1.83
C ALA A 177 2.27 -4.33 1.72
N THR A 178 1.53 -5.42 1.46
CA THR A 178 0.07 -5.40 1.37
C THR A 178 -0.56 -5.12 2.72
N ASP A 179 -0.15 -5.86 3.77
CA ASP A 179 -0.65 -5.68 5.12
C ASP A 179 -0.39 -4.23 5.60
N PHE A 180 0.84 -3.73 5.43
CA PHE A 180 1.17 -2.37 5.83
C PHE A 180 0.38 -1.31 5.07
N SER A 181 0.15 -1.50 3.77
CA SER A 181 -0.68 -0.62 2.95
C SER A 181 -2.12 -0.53 3.47
N PHE A 182 -2.70 -1.66 3.93
CA PHE A 182 -4.03 -1.67 4.50
C PHE A 182 -4.09 -1.00 5.88
N TYR A 183 -3.10 -1.23 6.75
CA TYR A 183 -3.04 -0.51 8.03
C TYR A 183 -2.89 1.00 7.82
N LEU A 184 -2.09 1.41 6.85
CA LEU A 184 -1.88 2.81 6.51
C LEU A 184 -3.14 3.46 5.90
N ALA A 185 -4.08 2.65 5.38
CA ALA A 185 -5.36 3.13 4.88
C ALA A 185 -6.30 3.64 5.99
N ILE A 186 -6.10 3.23 7.23
CA ILE A 186 -6.97 3.60 8.35
C ILE A 186 -6.83 5.09 8.72
N PRO A 187 -5.60 5.64 8.89
CA PRO A 187 -5.43 7.06 9.22
C PRO A 187 -5.47 7.98 7.98
N THR A 188 -5.42 7.47 6.75
CA THR A 188 -5.39 8.25 5.50
C THR A 188 -6.72 8.27 4.79
#